data_1e50456ed9ba45e6b426462cf556ca40
#
_entry.id   1e50456ed9ba45e6b426462cf556ca40
#
_cell.length_a   1.000
_cell.length_b   1.000
_cell.length_c   1.000
_cell.angle_alpha   90.00
_cell.angle_beta   90.00
_cell.angle_gamma   90.00
#
_symmetry.space_group_name_H-M   'P 1'
#
loop_
_entity.id
_entity.type
_entity.pdbx_description
1 polymer ?
#
loop_
_entity_poly.entity_id
_entity_poly.type
_entity_poly.pdbx_seq_one_letter_code
_entity_poly.pdbx_strand_id
1 'polypeptide(L)'
;FGIRTFVVDNPDELRKFHPHRARAAVLLRLSFRDPTAVVDLSRKFGCEPAAVVPMLELARSLGVKVRGLSFHVGSQVAEPKKYVEAIGVCAELIEQASASGLANLALLDIGGGFPIAYGGTIQPIREFCRPIRQALKTLPRGVRVIAEPGRFIAGPSGTSISTVVGRAQREGRWWYYLD
;
A
#
# COMPACT_ATOMS: atom_id res chain seq x y z
N PHE A 1 -9.30 20.09 7.95
CA PHE A 1 -9.21 19.36 6.66
C PHE A 1 -10.27 18.26 6.50
N GLY A 2 -11.00 17.84 7.54
CA GLY A 2 -12.08 16.86 7.47
C GLY A 2 -11.65 15.40 7.20
N ILE A 3 -10.36 15.07 7.31
CA ILE A 3 -9.84 13.71 7.15
C ILE A 3 -10.36 12.84 8.30
N ARG A 4 -10.93 11.67 7.95
CA ARG A 4 -11.55 10.76 8.92
C ARG A 4 -11.08 9.30 8.80
N THR A 5 -10.24 9.00 7.83
CA THR A 5 -9.68 7.66 7.63
C THR A 5 -8.16 7.75 7.60
N PHE A 6 -7.52 6.95 8.42
CA PHE A 6 -6.08 6.92 8.62
C PHE A 6 -5.56 5.50 8.41
N VAL A 7 -4.26 5.36 8.23
CA VAL A 7 -3.60 4.06 8.07
C VAL A 7 -2.74 3.80 9.29
N VAL A 8 -2.83 2.59 9.84
CA VAL A 8 -2.01 2.11 10.97
C VAL A 8 -1.52 0.70 10.70
N ASP A 9 -0.41 0.32 11.27
CA ASP A 9 0.22 -0.99 11.04
C ASP A 9 0.75 -1.67 12.31
N ASN A 10 0.52 -1.08 13.47
CA ASN A 10 0.94 -1.65 14.74
C ASN A 10 -0.01 -1.28 15.88
N PRO A 11 0.02 -2.02 17.02
CA PRO A 11 -0.87 -1.80 18.16
C PRO A 11 -0.71 -0.42 18.80
N ASP A 12 0.49 0.15 18.84
CA ASP A 12 0.72 1.42 19.52
C ASP A 12 0.13 2.58 18.73
N GLU A 13 0.25 2.56 17.39
CA GLU A 13 -0.45 3.52 16.55
C GLU A 13 -1.97 3.37 16.66
N LEU A 14 -2.48 2.14 16.70
CA LEU A 14 -3.91 1.89 16.85
C LEU A 14 -4.47 2.47 18.17
N ARG A 15 -3.74 2.33 19.30
CA ARG A 15 -4.13 2.88 20.61
C ARG A 15 -4.29 4.40 20.57
N LYS A 16 -3.52 5.12 19.77
CA LYS A 16 -3.62 6.58 19.62
C LYS A 16 -4.99 7.04 19.10
N PHE A 17 -5.73 6.15 18.41
CA PHE A 17 -7.05 6.48 17.89
C PHE A 17 -8.18 6.32 18.92
N HIS A 18 -7.94 5.70 20.08
CA HIS A 18 -8.96 5.56 21.10
C HIS A 18 -9.63 6.89 21.51
N PRO A 19 -8.91 8.01 21.78
CA PRO A 19 -9.52 9.30 22.05
C PRO A 19 -10.31 9.88 20.86
N HIS A 20 -10.02 9.43 19.66
CA HIS A 20 -10.59 9.94 18.40
C HIS A 20 -11.64 9.02 17.76
N ARG A 21 -11.98 7.88 18.41
CA ARG A 21 -12.82 6.81 17.87
C ARG A 21 -14.18 7.23 17.36
N ALA A 22 -14.75 8.32 17.88
CA ALA A 22 -16.04 8.84 17.43
C ALA A 22 -15.96 9.56 16.07
N ARG A 23 -14.78 10.04 15.67
CA ARG A 23 -14.58 10.89 14.47
C ARG A 23 -13.62 10.32 13.45
N ALA A 24 -12.80 9.33 13.85
CA ALA A 24 -11.80 8.72 13.00
C ALA A 24 -12.03 7.21 12.87
N ALA A 25 -11.62 6.67 11.76
CA ALA A 25 -11.53 5.24 11.50
C ALA A 25 -10.18 4.92 10.87
N VAL A 26 -9.78 3.65 10.87
CA VAL A 26 -8.47 3.24 10.35
C VAL A 26 -8.59 2.16 9.27
N LEU A 27 -7.55 2.08 8.44
CA LEU A 27 -7.21 0.90 7.63
C LEU A 27 -5.99 0.25 8.28
N LEU A 28 -5.96 -1.07 8.33
CA LEU A 28 -4.76 -1.81 8.71
C LEU A 28 -3.88 -2.01 7.49
N ARG A 29 -2.65 -1.51 7.55
CA ARG A 29 -1.69 -1.69 6.47
C ARG A 29 -0.94 -3.01 6.63
N LEU A 30 -1.00 -3.83 5.58
CA LEU A 30 -0.25 -5.08 5.49
C LEU A 30 1.09 -4.87 4.81
N SER A 31 2.05 -5.68 5.22
CA SER A 31 3.37 -5.80 4.64
C SER A 31 3.47 -7.09 3.84
N PHE A 32 3.91 -6.98 2.60
CA PHE A 32 4.23 -8.11 1.72
C PHE A 32 5.72 -8.02 1.38
N ARG A 33 6.53 -8.78 2.10
CA ARG A 33 7.99 -8.77 1.93
C ARG A 33 8.41 -9.23 0.56
N ASP A 34 9.32 -8.47 -0.02
CA ASP A 34 9.99 -8.86 -1.24
C ASP A 34 11.49 -8.54 -1.14
N PRO A 35 12.32 -9.57 -0.93
CA PRO A 35 13.77 -9.39 -0.88
C PRO A 35 14.38 -8.93 -2.20
N THR A 36 13.63 -8.99 -3.32
CA THR A 36 14.11 -8.58 -4.66
C THR A 36 13.73 -7.13 -5.01
N ALA A 37 12.93 -6.45 -4.18
CA ALA A 37 12.52 -5.08 -4.44
C ALA A 37 13.71 -4.11 -4.32
N VAL A 38 13.86 -3.20 -5.29
CA VAL A 38 14.87 -2.13 -5.27
C VAL A 38 14.72 -1.23 -4.04
N VAL A 39 13.48 -1.01 -3.61
CA VAL A 39 13.15 -0.30 -2.36
C VAL A 39 12.12 -1.13 -1.62
N ASP A 40 12.59 -1.92 -0.66
CA ASP A 40 11.73 -2.73 0.21
C ASP A 40 11.20 -1.88 1.37
N LEU A 41 10.01 -1.31 1.19
CA LEU A 41 9.29 -0.56 2.22
C LEU A 41 8.67 -1.46 3.29
N SER A 42 8.61 -2.78 3.05
CA SER A 42 8.01 -3.74 3.97
C SER A 42 8.81 -3.94 5.25
N ARG A 43 10.09 -3.57 5.25
CA ARG A 43 10.94 -3.57 6.46
C ARG A 43 10.58 -2.48 7.46
N LYS A 44 9.91 -1.42 6.99
CA LYS A 44 9.61 -0.23 7.80
C LYS A 44 8.13 -0.08 8.08
N PHE A 45 7.27 -0.55 7.18
CA PHE A 45 5.83 -0.30 7.24
C PHE A 45 5.03 -1.57 6.96
N GLY A 46 3.88 -1.65 7.61
CA GLY A 46 2.91 -2.72 7.45
C GLY A 46 3.10 -3.86 8.46
N CYS A 47 2.00 -4.41 8.93
CA CYS A 47 1.99 -5.61 9.76
C CYS A 47 1.94 -6.88 8.90
N GLU A 48 2.41 -7.98 9.44
CA GLU A 48 2.25 -9.29 8.83
C GLU A 48 0.75 -9.68 8.78
N PRO A 49 0.30 -10.44 7.77
CA PRO A 49 -1.10 -10.88 7.68
C PRO A 49 -1.64 -11.53 8.95
N ALA A 50 -0.82 -12.32 9.64
CA ALA A 50 -1.20 -12.99 10.90
C ALA A 50 -1.51 -12.01 12.06
N ALA A 51 -1.02 -10.77 11.98
CA ALA A 51 -1.30 -9.75 13.00
C ALA A 51 -2.67 -9.06 12.81
N VAL A 52 -3.34 -9.25 11.67
CA VAL A 52 -4.60 -8.56 11.37
C VAL A 52 -5.70 -8.92 12.37
N VAL A 53 -5.93 -10.20 12.63
CA VAL A 53 -6.98 -10.63 13.58
C VAL A 53 -6.71 -10.10 14.99
N PRO A 54 -5.53 -10.26 15.60
CA PRO A 54 -5.20 -9.63 16.87
C PRO A 54 -5.39 -8.11 16.90
N MET A 55 -5.05 -7.42 15.81
CA MET A 55 -5.26 -5.97 15.71
C MET A 55 -6.74 -5.59 15.61
N LEU A 56 -7.57 -6.39 14.94
CA LEU A 56 -9.03 -6.19 14.90
C LEU A 56 -9.65 -6.40 16.28
N GLU A 57 -9.21 -7.39 17.05
CA GLU A 57 -9.64 -7.63 18.42
C GLU A 57 -9.26 -6.45 19.34
N LEU A 58 -8.04 -5.96 19.22
CA LEU A 58 -7.59 -4.77 19.94
C LEU A 58 -8.42 -3.53 19.54
N ALA A 59 -8.65 -3.32 18.23
CA ALA A 59 -9.47 -2.21 17.76
C ALA A 59 -10.89 -2.26 18.36
N ARG A 60 -11.50 -3.45 18.38
CA ARG A 60 -12.81 -3.69 19.00
C ARG A 60 -12.81 -3.35 20.48
N SER A 61 -11.80 -3.79 21.25
CA SER A 61 -11.69 -3.48 22.68
C SER A 61 -11.52 -1.98 22.96
N LEU A 62 -10.85 -1.25 22.05
CA LEU A 62 -10.67 0.18 22.11
C LEU A 62 -11.86 0.99 21.56
N GLY A 63 -12.85 0.33 20.93
CA GLY A 63 -13.94 0.99 20.24
C GLY A 63 -13.49 1.74 18.97
N VAL A 64 -12.31 1.42 18.41
CA VAL A 64 -11.78 2.03 17.18
C VAL A 64 -12.34 1.30 15.98
N LYS A 65 -12.93 2.04 15.05
CA LYS A 65 -13.48 1.48 13.81
C LYS A 65 -12.38 1.18 12.81
N VAL A 66 -12.23 -0.09 12.45
CA VAL A 66 -11.43 -0.51 11.28
C VAL A 66 -12.36 -0.63 10.08
N ARG A 67 -12.09 0.13 9.02
CA ARG A 67 -12.91 0.17 7.79
C ARG A 67 -12.44 -0.80 6.72
N GLY A 68 -11.19 -1.22 6.78
CA GLY A 68 -10.62 -2.05 5.74
C GLY A 68 -9.13 -2.27 5.91
N LEU A 69 -8.55 -2.77 4.84
CA LEU A 69 -7.14 -3.08 4.73
C LEU A 69 -6.47 -2.17 3.71
N SER A 70 -5.15 -2.02 3.83
CA SER A 70 -4.33 -1.39 2.81
C SER A 70 -3.02 -2.15 2.64
N PHE A 71 -2.38 -1.98 1.48
CA PHE A 71 -1.02 -2.46 1.24
C PHE A 71 -0.30 -1.58 0.21
N HIS A 72 1.02 -1.75 0.13
CA HIS A 72 1.84 -1.13 -0.91
C HIS A 72 2.92 -2.12 -1.33
N VAL A 73 2.93 -2.52 -2.60
CA VAL A 73 3.79 -3.58 -3.14
C VAL A 73 5.22 -3.14 -3.50
N GLY A 74 5.57 -1.89 -3.21
CA GLY A 74 6.84 -1.29 -3.60
C GLY A 74 6.69 -0.27 -4.73
N SER A 75 7.78 0.42 -5.09
CA SER A 75 7.79 1.44 -6.15
C SER A 75 8.29 0.85 -7.46
N GLN A 76 7.69 1.26 -8.60
CA GLN A 76 8.10 0.82 -9.95
C GLN A 76 8.06 -0.71 -10.11
N VAL A 77 6.93 -1.31 -9.77
CA VAL A 77 6.75 -2.76 -9.84
C VAL A 77 6.69 -3.19 -11.30
N ALA A 78 7.61 -4.06 -11.71
CA ALA A 78 7.69 -4.52 -13.09
C ALA A 78 6.55 -5.46 -13.49
N GLU A 79 6.09 -6.28 -12.54
CA GLU A 79 5.07 -7.31 -12.78
C GLU A 79 3.92 -7.21 -11.77
N PRO A 80 2.67 -7.43 -12.23
CA PRO A 80 1.49 -7.30 -11.39
C PRO A 80 1.28 -8.46 -10.39
N LYS A 81 2.11 -9.50 -10.43
CA LYS A 81 1.98 -10.71 -9.61
C LYS A 81 1.81 -10.42 -8.12
N LYS A 82 2.59 -9.45 -7.60
CA LYS A 82 2.52 -9.05 -6.19
C LYS A 82 1.19 -8.43 -5.78
N TYR A 83 0.59 -7.65 -6.68
CA TYR A 83 -0.75 -7.14 -6.43
C TYR A 83 -1.76 -8.28 -6.34
N VAL A 84 -1.66 -9.26 -7.24
CA VAL A 84 -2.55 -10.42 -7.27
C VAL A 84 -2.46 -11.21 -5.96
N GLU A 85 -1.24 -11.50 -5.51
CA GLU A 85 -0.98 -12.20 -4.24
C GLU A 85 -1.52 -11.41 -3.04
N ALA A 86 -1.21 -10.12 -2.96
CA ALA A 86 -1.66 -9.26 -1.87
C ALA A 86 -3.19 -9.12 -1.83
N ILE A 87 -3.86 -9.00 -2.98
CA ILE A 87 -5.32 -8.97 -3.08
C ILE A 87 -5.92 -10.28 -2.59
N GLY A 88 -5.34 -11.43 -2.96
CA GLY A 88 -5.81 -12.75 -2.49
C GLY A 88 -5.78 -12.86 -0.98
N VAL A 89 -4.65 -12.54 -0.36
CA VAL A 89 -4.52 -12.54 1.12
C VAL A 89 -5.49 -11.55 1.77
N CYS A 90 -5.66 -10.35 1.21
CA CYS A 90 -6.63 -9.40 1.74
C CYS A 90 -8.07 -9.89 1.61
N ALA A 91 -8.43 -10.59 0.52
CA ALA A 91 -9.77 -11.16 0.34
C ALA A 91 -10.08 -12.20 1.44
N GLU A 92 -9.15 -13.12 1.70
CA GLU A 92 -9.26 -14.12 2.76
C GLU A 92 -9.44 -13.49 4.14
N LEU A 93 -8.63 -12.47 4.48
CA LEU A 93 -8.72 -11.75 5.75
C LEU A 93 -10.03 -10.98 5.91
N ILE A 94 -10.55 -10.39 4.84
CA ILE A 94 -11.84 -9.70 4.84
C ILE A 94 -12.98 -10.69 5.09
N GLU A 95 -12.95 -11.85 4.42
CA GLU A 95 -13.92 -12.92 4.64
C GLU A 95 -13.86 -13.47 6.07
N GLN A 96 -12.66 -13.76 6.57
CA GLN A 96 -12.44 -14.23 7.93
C GLN A 96 -12.97 -13.25 8.98
N ALA A 97 -12.67 -11.95 8.83
CA ALA A 97 -13.15 -10.92 9.75
C ALA A 97 -14.68 -10.79 9.75
N SER A 98 -15.30 -10.95 8.58
CA SER A 98 -16.75 -10.92 8.42
C SER A 98 -17.40 -12.18 9.01
N ALA A 99 -16.88 -13.36 8.69
CA ALA A 99 -17.42 -14.64 9.17
C ALA A 99 -17.36 -14.78 10.70
N SER A 100 -16.30 -14.25 11.31
CA SER A 100 -16.15 -14.22 12.79
C SER A 100 -16.95 -13.10 13.48
N GLY A 101 -17.62 -12.22 12.73
CA GLY A 101 -18.31 -11.04 13.26
C GLY A 101 -17.37 -10.03 13.94
N LEU A 102 -16.08 -10.10 13.65
CA LEU A 102 -15.06 -9.27 14.28
C LEU A 102 -15.05 -7.86 13.71
N ALA A 103 -15.12 -7.73 12.38
CA ALA A 103 -15.18 -6.44 11.71
C ALA A 103 -15.83 -6.55 10.32
N ASN A 104 -16.47 -5.46 9.87
CA ASN A 104 -16.91 -5.29 8.50
C ASN A 104 -15.88 -4.44 7.74
N LEU A 105 -14.98 -5.10 7.02
CA LEU A 105 -13.91 -4.48 6.25
C LEU A 105 -14.41 -4.17 4.83
N ALA A 106 -14.98 -2.99 4.64
CA ALA A 106 -15.65 -2.57 3.40
C ALA A 106 -14.76 -1.75 2.45
N LEU A 107 -13.45 -1.65 2.73
CA LEU A 107 -12.51 -0.87 1.93
C LEU A 107 -11.19 -1.63 1.78
N LEU A 108 -10.68 -1.70 0.55
CA LEU A 108 -9.33 -2.17 0.25
C LEU A 108 -8.58 -1.08 -0.51
N ASP A 109 -7.46 -0.62 0.06
CA ASP A 109 -6.51 0.26 -0.61
C ASP A 109 -5.35 -0.60 -1.14
N ILE A 110 -5.24 -0.68 -2.46
CA ILE A 110 -4.19 -1.46 -3.13
C ILE A 110 -2.88 -0.69 -3.30
N GLY A 111 -2.80 0.51 -2.71
CA GLY A 111 -1.60 1.35 -2.70
C GLY A 111 -1.16 1.86 -4.07
N GLY A 112 0.11 2.19 -4.13
CA GLY A 112 0.79 2.65 -5.34
C GLY A 112 1.81 1.64 -5.85
N GLY A 113 2.73 2.12 -6.69
CA GLY A 113 3.79 1.30 -7.26
C GLY A 113 3.64 1.02 -8.75
N PHE A 114 2.58 1.53 -9.38
CA PHE A 114 2.34 1.41 -10.82
C PHE A 114 3.52 1.98 -11.62
N PRO A 115 4.03 1.23 -12.61
CA PRO A 115 5.27 1.58 -13.30
C PRO A 115 5.06 2.69 -14.33
N ILE A 116 6.11 3.50 -14.49
CA ILE A 116 6.26 4.45 -15.61
C ILE A 116 7.59 4.22 -16.33
N ALA A 117 7.67 4.61 -17.60
CA ALA A 117 8.89 4.53 -18.38
C ALA A 117 9.88 5.67 -17.99
N TYR A 118 11.12 5.29 -17.68
CA TYR A 118 12.26 6.18 -17.55
C TYR A 118 13.30 5.76 -18.58
N GLY A 119 13.13 6.20 -19.84
CA GLY A 119 14.09 5.89 -20.93
C GLY A 119 14.05 4.47 -21.50
N GLY A 120 13.13 3.63 -21.04
CA GLY A 120 12.90 2.27 -21.55
C GLY A 120 11.44 2.01 -21.87
N THR A 121 11.13 0.85 -22.44
CA THR A 121 9.75 0.41 -22.66
C THR A 121 9.22 -0.32 -21.44
N ILE A 122 7.96 -0.03 -21.09
CA ILE A 122 7.21 -0.77 -20.07
C ILE A 122 5.94 -1.35 -20.68
N GLN A 123 5.39 -2.35 -20.03
CA GLN A 123 4.10 -2.90 -20.42
C GLN A 123 3.00 -1.81 -20.35
N PRO A 124 2.11 -1.72 -21.35
CA PRO A 124 0.99 -0.79 -21.30
C PRO A 124 0.16 -1.00 -20.03
N ILE A 125 -0.23 0.08 -19.38
CA ILE A 125 -0.93 0.03 -18.07
C ILE A 125 -2.21 -0.82 -18.10
N ARG A 126 -2.92 -0.82 -19.23
CA ARG A 126 -4.12 -1.68 -19.40
C ARG A 126 -3.79 -3.16 -19.27
N GLU A 127 -2.66 -3.58 -19.85
CA GLU A 127 -2.16 -4.96 -19.80
C GLU A 127 -1.66 -5.29 -18.40
N PHE A 128 -0.87 -4.38 -17.82
CA PHE A 128 -0.38 -4.50 -16.44
C PHE A 128 -1.54 -4.68 -15.44
N CYS A 129 -2.61 -3.91 -15.58
CA CYS A 129 -3.76 -3.97 -14.67
C CYS A 129 -4.74 -5.12 -14.97
N ARG A 130 -4.57 -5.88 -16.05
CA ARG A 130 -5.49 -6.97 -16.40
C ARG A 130 -5.56 -8.05 -15.30
N PRO A 131 -4.44 -8.65 -14.83
CA PRO A 131 -4.49 -9.65 -13.75
C PRO A 131 -4.92 -9.04 -12.41
N ILE A 132 -4.58 -7.78 -12.12
CA ILE A 132 -5.06 -7.07 -10.93
C ILE A 132 -6.58 -7.00 -10.95
N ARG A 133 -7.18 -6.59 -12.07
CA ARG A 133 -8.64 -6.53 -12.24
C ARG A 133 -9.31 -7.90 -12.08
N GLN A 134 -8.67 -8.99 -12.48
CA GLN A 134 -9.20 -10.33 -12.26
C GLN A 134 -9.14 -10.71 -10.77
N ALA A 135 -8.02 -10.44 -10.10
CA ALA A 135 -7.89 -10.67 -8.67
C ALA A 135 -8.92 -9.87 -7.85
N LEU A 136 -9.19 -8.61 -8.22
CA LEU A 136 -10.20 -7.80 -7.54
C LEU A 136 -11.63 -8.38 -7.61
N LYS A 137 -11.92 -9.29 -8.53
CA LYS A 137 -13.23 -9.97 -8.61
C LYS A 137 -13.42 -11.03 -7.51
N THR A 138 -12.34 -11.46 -6.85
CA THR A 138 -12.41 -12.40 -5.71
C THR A 138 -12.82 -11.73 -4.41
N LEU A 139 -12.79 -10.39 -4.36
CA LEU A 139 -13.21 -9.66 -3.17
C LEU A 139 -14.69 -9.89 -2.85
N PRO A 140 -15.05 -9.98 -1.56
CA PRO A 140 -16.44 -10.03 -1.13
C PRO A 140 -17.27 -8.87 -1.68
N ARG A 141 -18.55 -9.13 -1.93
CA ARG A 141 -19.46 -8.09 -2.43
C ARG A 141 -19.52 -6.90 -1.46
N GLY A 142 -19.52 -5.69 -2.03
CA GLY A 142 -19.61 -4.44 -1.25
C GLY A 142 -18.25 -3.87 -0.80
N VAL A 143 -17.14 -4.57 -1.01
CA VAL A 143 -15.80 -4.00 -0.77
C VAL A 143 -15.48 -2.98 -1.85
N ARG A 144 -15.28 -1.73 -1.42
CA ARG A 144 -14.81 -0.66 -2.29
C ARG A 144 -13.28 -0.71 -2.41
N VAL A 145 -12.77 -0.49 -3.60
CA VAL A 145 -11.33 -0.47 -3.86
C VAL A 145 -10.88 0.97 -4.15
N ILE A 146 -9.75 1.35 -3.58
CA ILE A 146 -9.01 2.56 -3.92
C ILE A 146 -7.55 2.22 -4.25
N ALA A 147 -6.87 3.12 -4.94
CA ALA A 147 -5.45 3.00 -5.29
C ALA A 147 -4.76 4.35 -5.15
N GLU A 148 -3.43 4.33 -4.99
CA GLU A 148 -2.58 5.51 -4.80
C GLU A 148 -1.54 5.65 -5.92
N PRO A 149 -1.92 5.84 -7.20
CA PRO A 149 -1.02 5.79 -8.35
C PRO A 149 -0.15 7.07 -8.49
N GLY A 150 0.46 7.54 -7.40
CA GLY A 150 1.15 8.82 -7.32
C GLY A 150 2.19 9.02 -8.43
N ARG A 151 3.22 8.17 -8.49
CA ARG A 151 4.27 8.26 -9.52
C ARG A 151 3.71 8.10 -10.93
N PHE A 152 2.76 7.20 -11.13
CA PHE A 152 2.16 6.95 -12.44
C PHE A 152 1.46 8.19 -13.00
N ILE A 153 0.84 8.98 -12.15
CA ILE A 153 0.17 10.23 -12.54
C ILE A 153 1.17 11.39 -12.59
N ALA A 154 1.96 11.58 -11.52
CA ALA A 154 2.81 12.74 -11.37
C ALA A 154 4.10 12.69 -12.19
N GLY A 155 4.67 11.49 -12.40
CA GLY A 155 5.96 11.34 -13.08
C GLY A 155 5.99 11.89 -14.51
N PRO A 156 4.99 11.59 -15.35
CA PRO A 156 4.95 12.14 -16.71
C PRO A 156 4.55 13.62 -16.80
N SER A 157 4.06 14.22 -15.71
CA SER A 157 3.50 15.57 -15.73
C SER A 157 4.52 16.68 -15.48
N GLY A 158 5.77 16.34 -15.15
CA GLY A 158 6.80 17.32 -14.82
C GLY A 158 8.17 16.98 -15.41
N THR A 159 8.95 18.02 -15.67
CA THR A 159 10.37 17.93 -16.03
C THR A 159 11.16 18.72 -15.00
N SER A 160 12.21 18.09 -14.43
CA SER A 160 13.17 18.76 -13.57
C SER A 160 14.41 19.12 -14.39
N ILE A 161 14.88 20.36 -14.26
CA ILE A 161 16.13 20.84 -14.83
C ILE A 161 17.02 21.21 -13.66
N SER A 162 18.22 20.63 -13.61
CA SER A 162 19.20 20.86 -12.54
C SER A 162 20.58 21.06 -13.13
N THR A 163 21.43 21.84 -12.46
CA THR A 163 22.82 22.04 -12.83
C THR A 163 23.72 21.08 -12.06
N VAL A 164 24.69 20.46 -12.74
CA VAL A 164 25.76 19.71 -12.06
C VAL A 164 26.72 20.71 -11.42
N VAL A 165 26.65 20.85 -10.11
CA VAL A 165 27.52 21.78 -9.32
C VAL A 165 28.79 21.11 -8.82
N GLY A 166 28.89 19.79 -8.91
CA GLY A 166 30.09 19.06 -8.51
C GLY A 166 30.09 17.62 -8.97
N ARG A 167 31.26 17.00 -9.02
CA ARG A 167 31.43 15.59 -9.32
C ARG A 167 32.53 14.96 -8.49
N ALA A 168 32.39 13.70 -8.14
CA ALA A 168 33.41 12.89 -7.48
C ALA A 168 33.39 11.47 -8.01
N GLN A 169 34.54 10.78 -7.99
CA GLN A 169 34.63 9.36 -8.25
C GLN A 169 34.83 8.61 -6.93
N ARG A 170 33.99 7.62 -6.64
CA ARG A 170 34.08 6.78 -5.45
C ARG A 170 33.80 5.34 -5.84
N GLU A 171 34.65 4.41 -5.46
CA GLU A 171 34.50 2.97 -5.74
C GLU A 171 34.22 2.66 -7.22
N GLY A 172 34.92 3.37 -8.13
CA GLY A 172 34.76 3.19 -9.58
C GLY A 172 33.49 3.79 -10.19
N ARG A 173 32.66 4.46 -9.40
CA ARG A 173 31.41 5.12 -9.85
C ARG A 173 31.54 6.63 -9.77
N TRP A 174 30.93 7.32 -10.76
CA TRP A 174 30.79 8.77 -10.75
C TRP A 174 29.54 9.19 -9.95
N TRP A 175 29.75 10.17 -9.08
CA TRP A 175 28.70 10.87 -8.35
C TRP A 175 28.61 12.29 -8.88
N TYR A 176 27.42 12.73 -9.20
CA TYR A 176 27.13 14.09 -9.65
C TYR A 176 26.24 14.75 -8.59
N TYR A 177 26.67 15.92 -8.16
CA TYR A 177 25.94 16.75 -7.20
C TYR A 177 25.15 17.79 -7.97
N LEU A 178 23.85 17.87 -7.70
CA LEU A 178 22.91 18.73 -8.39
C LEU A 178 22.46 19.85 -7.45
N ASP A 179 22.11 21.06 -8.02
CA ASP A 179 21.49 22.15 -7.28
C ASP A 179 20.02 21.86 -6.96
#